data_ed2e12e7d73ce614cd8445d02cd27c21
#
_entry.id   ed2e12e7d73ce614cd8445d02cd27c21
#
_cell.length_a   1.000
_cell.length_b   1.000
_cell.length_c   1.000
_cell.angle_alpha   90.00
_cell.angle_beta   90.00
_cell.angle_gamma   90.00
#
_symmetry.space_group_name_H-M   'P 1'
#
loop_
_entity.id
_entity.type
_entity.pdbx_description
1 polymer ?
#
loop_
_entity_poly.entity_id
_entity_poly.type
_entity_poly.pdbx_seq_one_letter_code
_entity_poly.pdbx_strand_id
1 'polypeptide(L)'
;NSLVGPIADKVVASLRVNTVFLGTHSVSIPRGFLMPNSLEAATDMAMMDIADRTIILTDHTKWSCTSLSLFARFDQVDTVITDDGLDPDSVGKTRDLVKELVLAHQSEPIQEGE
;
A
#
# COMPACT_ATOMS: atom_id res chain seq x y z
N ASN A 1 3.45 14.38 0.43
CA ASN A 1 2.15 15.03 0.49
C ASN A 1 1.14 14.43 -0.41
N SER A 2 -0.05 14.26 0.10
CA SER A 2 -1.15 13.75 -0.70
C SER A 2 -1.81 14.90 -1.44
N LEU A 3 -2.22 14.62 -2.66
CA LEU A 3 -3.11 15.52 -3.39
C LEU A 3 -4.52 15.17 -2.96
N VAL A 4 -5.23 16.13 -2.39
CA VAL A 4 -6.59 15.89 -1.92
C VAL A 4 -7.52 16.96 -2.47
N GLY A 5 -8.80 16.57 -2.62
CA GLY A 5 -9.83 17.48 -3.07
C GLY A 5 -10.23 17.27 -4.51
N PRO A 6 -11.41 17.77 -4.90
CA PRO A 6 -11.99 17.49 -6.23
C PRO A 6 -11.15 17.97 -7.40
N ILE A 7 -10.50 19.13 -7.26
CA ILE A 7 -9.71 19.67 -8.36
C ILE A 7 -8.46 18.82 -8.57
N ALA A 8 -7.80 18.44 -7.47
CA ALA A 8 -6.62 17.58 -7.56
C ALA A 8 -6.99 16.23 -8.17
N ASP A 9 -8.13 15.68 -7.80
CA ASP A 9 -8.59 14.40 -8.33
C ASP A 9 -8.81 14.47 -9.83
N LYS A 10 -9.36 15.56 -10.33
CA LYS A 10 -9.57 15.72 -11.77
C LYS A 10 -8.24 15.79 -12.52
N VAL A 11 -7.27 16.49 -11.97
CA VAL A 11 -5.95 16.57 -12.59
C VAL A 11 -5.31 15.20 -12.64
N VAL A 12 -5.34 14.49 -11.53
CA VAL A 12 -4.76 13.14 -11.45
C VAL A 12 -5.45 12.21 -12.44
N ALA A 13 -6.77 12.26 -12.53
CA ALA A 13 -7.52 11.38 -13.40
C ALA A 13 -7.20 11.59 -14.89
N SER A 14 -6.64 12.74 -15.25
CA SER A 14 -6.28 13.01 -16.64
C SER A 14 -4.89 12.50 -17.01
N LEU A 15 -4.15 11.95 -16.04
CA LEU A 15 -2.78 11.48 -16.25
C LEU A 15 -2.74 9.96 -16.37
N ARG A 16 -1.65 9.46 -16.91
CA ARG A 16 -1.36 8.03 -16.91
C ARG A 16 0.09 7.85 -16.50
N VAL A 17 0.33 6.87 -15.64
CA VAL A 17 1.67 6.54 -15.18
C VAL A 17 1.87 5.04 -15.25
N ASN A 18 3.13 4.61 -15.35
CA ASN A 18 3.43 3.18 -15.43
C ASN A 18 3.24 2.49 -14.08
N THR A 19 3.76 3.09 -13.03
CA THR A 19 3.75 2.47 -11.71
C THR A 19 3.50 3.52 -10.65
N VAL A 20 2.64 3.19 -9.69
CA VAL A 20 2.46 4.02 -8.52
C VAL A 20 2.91 3.24 -7.29
N PHE A 21 3.63 3.93 -6.41
CA PHE A 21 4.05 3.40 -5.13
C PHE A 21 3.23 4.09 -4.05
N LEU A 22 2.54 3.31 -3.24
CA LEU A 22 1.69 3.85 -2.19
C LEU A 22 2.05 3.22 -0.85
N GLY A 23 2.00 4.03 0.20
CA GLY A 23 2.05 3.50 1.56
C GLY A 23 0.65 3.11 2.01
N THR A 24 0.56 2.48 3.17
CA THR A 24 -0.73 2.17 3.77
C THR A 24 -0.65 2.42 5.26
N HIS A 25 -1.76 2.82 5.86
CA HIS A 25 -1.82 3.03 7.31
C HIS A 25 -2.02 1.71 8.03
N SER A 26 -2.78 0.80 7.44
CA SER A 26 -2.96 -0.53 8.01
C SER A 26 -3.25 -1.54 6.91
N VAL A 27 -3.02 -2.81 7.24
CA VAL A 27 -3.33 -3.94 6.39
C VAL A 27 -4.26 -4.87 7.17
N SER A 28 -5.38 -5.21 6.58
CA SER A 28 -6.35 -6.09 7.21
C SER A 28 -6.60 -7.30 6.33
N ILE A 29 -6.41 -8.49 6.88
CA ILE A 29 -6.71 -9.73 6.15
C ILE A 29 -8.12 -10.15 6.52
N PRO A 30 -8.99 -10.42 5.56
CA PRO A 30 -8.77 -10.47 4.11
C PRO A 30 -9.18 -9.19 3.37
N ARG A 31 -9.40 -8.09 4.06
CA ARG A 31 -10.00 -6.91 3.46
C ARG A 31 -9.09 -6.17 2.49
N GLY A 32 -7.88 -5.86 2.92
CA GLY A 32 -6.93 -5.13 2.09
C GLY A 32 -6.22 -4.01 2.83
N PHE A 33 -6.05 -2.88 2.14
CA PHE A 33 -5.22 -1.77 2.60
C PHE A 33 -6.10 -0.57 2.96
N LEU A 34 -5.82 0.05 4.10
CA LEU A 34 -6.71 1.07 4.66
C LEU A 34 -5.94 2.33 5.03
N MET A 35 -6.65 3.45 4.96
CA MET A 35 -6.18 4.75 5.39
C MET A 35 -7.06 5.28 6.52
N PRO A 36 -6.59 6.27 7.29
CA PRO A 36 -7.36 6.76 8.43
C PRO A 36 -8.70 7.40 8.05
N ASN A 37 -8.77 8.00 6.87
CA ASN A 37 -9.99 8.69 6.49
C ASN A 37 -10.31 8.51 5.01
N SER A 38 -11.54 8.83 4.64
CA SER A 38 -12.03 8.59 3.29
C SER A 38 -11.39 9.50 2.26
N LEU A 39 -10.92 10.68 2.65
CA LEU A 39 -10.32 11.60 1.71
C LEU A 39 -8.94 11.07 1.24
N GLU A 40 -8.14 10.58 2.17
CA GLU A 40 -6.86 9.97 1.80
C GLU A 40 -7.07 8.69 1.00
N ALA A 41 -8.07 7.89 1.38
CA ALA A 41 -8.40 6.68 0.62
C ALA A 41 -8.81 7.03 -0.81
N ALA A 42 -9.62 8.05 -0.99
CA ALA A 42 -10.05 8.47 -2.33
C ALA A 42 -8.88 8.93 -3.18
N THR A 43 -7.93 9.64 -2.59
CA THR A 43 -6.74 10.09 -3.30
C THR A 43 -5.91 8.89 -3.77
N ASP A 44 -5.72 7.90 -2.90
CA ASP A 44 -4.99 6.70 -3.26
C ASP A 44 -5.70 5.93 -4.36
N MET A 45 -7.02 5.82 -4.28
CA MET A 45 -7.80 5.15 -5.33
C MET A 45 -7.65 5.85 -6.68
N ALA A 46 -7.64 7.18 -6.68
CA ALA A 46 -7.45 7.94 -7.89
C ALA A 46 -6.05 7.70 -8.49
N MET A 47 -5.04 7.62 -7.64
CA MET A 47 -3.67 7.34 -8.10
C MET A 47 -3.57 5.94 -8.69
N MET A 48 -4.20 4.96 -8.07
CA MET A 48 -4.22 3.59 -8.59
C MET A 48 -4.90 3.51 -9.94
N ASP A 49 -5.93 4.32 -10.12
CA ASP A 49 -6.74 4.28 -11.33
C ASP A 49 -5.96 4.72 -12.57
N ILE A 50 -4.99 5.61 -12.41
CA ILE A 50 -4.18 6.10 -13.53
C ILE A 50 -2.92 5.28 -13.75
N ALA A 51 -2.62 4.33 -12.88
CA ALA A 51 -1.38 3.56 -12.93
C ALA A 51 -1.60 2.22 -13.59
N ASP A 52 -0.62 1.76 -14.36
CA ASP A 52 -0.65 0.41 -14.91
C ASP A 52 -0.32 -0.62 -13.85
N ARG A 53 0.52 -0.27 -12.88
CA ARG A 53 0.89 -1.14 -11.77
C ARG A 53 0.80 -0.39 -10.46
N THR A 54 0.36 -1.09 -9.42
CA THR A 54 0.31 -0.55 -8.06
C THR A 54 1.19 -1.38 -7.15
N ILE A 55 2.11 -0.72 -6.45
CA ILE A 55 3.00 -1.35 -5.49
C ILE A 55 2.78 -0.71 -4.14
N ILE A 56 2.51 -1.53 -3.13
CA ILE A 56 2.38 -1.07 -1.76
C ILE A 56 3.72 -1.25 -1.06
N LEU A 57 4.23 -0.17 -0.49
CA LEU A 57 5.44 -0.20 0.33
C LEU A 57 5.03 -0.03 1.78
N THR A 58 5.37 -0.98 2.62
CA THR A 58 4.91 -0.96 4.00
C THR A 58 5.88 -1.73 4.89
N ASP A 59 5.58 -1.77 6.18
CA ASP A 59 6.33 -2.57 7.13
C ASP A 59 5.38 -3.50 7.88
N HIS A 60 5.95 -4.50 8.57
CA HIS A 60 5.14 -5.55 9.18
C HIS A 60 4.21 -5.02 10.28
N THR A 61 4.52 -3.88 10.89
CA THR A 61 3.68 -3.35 11.97
C THR A 61 2.30 -2.95 11.48
N LYS A 62 2.14 -2.70 10.19
CA LYS A 62 0.86 -2.26 9.63
C LYS A 62 -0.20 -3.36 9.67
N TRP A 63 0.20 -4.61 9.75
CA TRP A 63 -0.75 -5.72 9.91
C TRP A 63 -1.39 -5.74 11.30
N SER A 64 -0.82 -5.01 12.27
CA SER A 64 -1.37 -4.91 13.61
C SER A 64 -2.18 -3.65 13.84
N CYS A 65 -2.27 -2.79 12.84
CA CYS A 65 -2.99 -1.53 12.94
C CYS A 65 -4.39 -1.68 12.37
N THR A 66 -5.28 -0.76 12.75
CA THR A 66 -6.62 -0.71 12.18
C THR A 66 -6.88 0.69 11.67
N SER A 67 -7.68 0.79 10.62
CA SER A 67 -8.07 2.06 10.03
C SER A 67 -9.46 1.92 9.46
N LEU A 68 -10.08 3.06 9.13
CA LEU A 68 -11.49 3.07 8.76
C LEU A 68 -11.75 2.91 7.28
N SER A 69 -10.86 3.41 6.42
CA SER A 69 -11.21 3.58 5.01
C SER A 69 -10.37 2.68 4.12
N LEU A 70 -11.01 1.70 3.54
CA LEU A 70 -10.38 0.81 2.57
C LEU A 70 -10.11 1.58 1.28
N PHE A 71 -8.87 1.50 0.78
CA PHE A 71 -8.57 2.11 -0.51
C PHE A 71 -8.18 1.08 -1.57
N ALA A 72 -7.81 -0.13 -1.16
CA ALA A 72 -7.46 -1.18 -2.11
C ALA A 72 -7.69 -2.55 -1.51
N ARG A 73 -8.27 -3.44 -2.30
CA ARG A 73 -8.32 -4.86 -1.96
C ARG A 73 -7.02 -5.50 -2.41
N PHE A 74 -6.71 -6.65 -1.87
CA PHE A 74 -5.47 -7.35 -2.24
C PHE A 74 -5.40 -7.64 -3.74
N ASP A 75 -6.54 -7.95 -4.36
CA ASP A 75 -6.56 -8.28 -5.79
C ASP A 75 -6.38 -7.07 -6.69
N GLN A 76 -6.41 -5.86 -6.14
CA GLN A 76 -6.20 -4.64 -6.90
C GLN A 76 -4.75 -4.17 -6.91
N VAL A 77 -3.89 -4.84 -6.16
CA VAL A 77 -2.49 -4.47 -5.99
C VAL A 77 -1.61 -5.51 -6.66
N ASP A 78 -0.61 -5.08 -7.39
CA ASP A 78 0.28 -6.00 -8.09
C ASP A 78 1.35 -6.56 -7.15
N THR A 79 1.94 -5.71 -6.33
CA THR A 79 3.04 -6.12 -5.47
C THR A 79 2.92 -5.45 -4.12
N VAL A 80 3.15 -6.22 -3.06
CA VAL A 80 3.30 -5.68 -1.71
C VAL A 80 4.74 -5.94 -1.28
N ILE A 81 5.42 -4.89 -0.85
CA ILE A 81 6.78 -5.00 -0.35
C ILE A 81 6.75 -4.62 1.13
N THR A 82 7.16 -5.55 1.97
CA THR A 82 7.27 -5.32 3.40
C THR A 82 8.55 -5.95 3.91
N ASP A 83 8.88 -5.72 5.17
CA ASP A 83 10.07 -6.33 5.75
C ASP A 83 9.80 -7.76 6.20
N ASP A 84 10.86 -8.50 6.48
CA ASP A 84 10.78 -9.91 6.85
C ASP A 84 10.39 -10.13 8.31
N GLY A 85 10.04 -9.06 9.03
CA GLY A 85 9.49 -9.17 10.38
C GLY A 85 8.04 -9.61 10.43
N LEU A 86 7.36 -9.69 9.27
CA LEU A 86 5.98 -10.14 9.24
C LEU A 86 5.91 -11.62 9.64
N ASP A 87 4.94 -11.95 10.50
CA ASP A 87 4.82 -13.32 11.00
C ASP A 87 4.45 -14.30 9.87
N PRO A 88 4.88 -15.58 10.01
CA PRO A 88 4.66 -16.56 8.94
C PRO A 88 3.20 -16.79 8.57
N ASP A 89 2.29 -16.71 9.54
CA ASP A 89 0.87 -16.88 9.25
C ASP A 89 0.35 -15.77 8.36
N SER A 90 0.69 -14.54 8.67
CA SER A 90 0.30 -13.38 7.86
C SER A 90 0.95 -13.41 6.49
N VAL A 91 2.21 -13.85 6.41
CA VAL A 91 2.89 -14.02 5.13
C VAL A 91 2.11 -14.98 4.24
N GLY A 92 1.75 -16.13 4.77
CA GLY A 92 1.03 -17.14 4.00
C GLY A 92 -0.31 -16.64 3.52
N LYS A 93 -1.07 -16.01 4.41
CA LYS A 93 -2.39 -15.50 4.06
C LYS A 93 -2.31 -14.39 3.02
N THR A 94 -1.33 -13.50 3.17
CA THR A 94 -1.15 -12.40 2.23
C THR A 94 -0.73 -12.91 0.86
N ARG A 95 0.17 -13.90 0.81
CA ARG A 95 0.60 -14.48 -0.47
C ARG A 95 -0.55 -15.11 -1.22
N ASP A 96 -1.53 -15.65 -0.51
CA ASP A 96 -2.70 -16.24 -1.16
C ASP A 96 -3.62 -15.20 -1.78
N LEU A 97 -3.53 -13.96 -1.35
CA LEU A 97 -4.48 -12.91 -1.73
C LEU A 97 -3.91 -11.91 -2.73
N VAL A 98 -2.61 -11.67 -2.72
CA VAL A 98 -1.97 -10.67 -3.58
C VAL A 98 -1.17 -11.38 -4.66
N LYS A 99 -0.98 -10.73 -5.80
CA LYS A 99 -0.21 -11.31 -6.90
C LYS A 99 1.22 -11.59 -6.50
N GLU A 100 1.85 -10.67 -5.81
CA GLU A 100 3.24 -10.81 -5.41
C GLU A 100 3.48 -10.17 -4.06
N LEU A 101 4.11 -10.90 -3.16
CA LEU A 101 4.56 -10.37 -1.88
C LEU A 101 6.08 -10.51 -1.81
N VAL A 102 6.76 -9.39 -1.62
CA VAL A 102 8.21 -9.36 -1.48
C VAL A 102 8.55 -9.04 -0.04
N LEU A 103 9.34 -9.88 0.58
CA LEU A 103 9.83 -9.66 1.93
C LEU A 103 11.25 -9.11 1.85
N ALA A 104 11.39 -7.84 2.18
CA ALA A 104 12.69 -7.20 2.18
C ALA A 104 13.49 -7.69 3.39
N HIS A 105 14.69 -8.13 3.14
CA HIS A 105 15.52 -8.64 4.20
C HIS A 105 15.96 -7.50 5.12
N GLN A 106 15.72 -7.65 6.43
CA GLN A 106 16.17 -6.67 7.38
C GLN A 106 17.66 -6.88 7.63
N SER A 107 18.45 -6.04 7.02
CA SER A 107 19.89 -6.11 7.24
C SER A 107 20.24 -5.35 8.51
N GLU A 108 21.51 -5.37 8.83
CA GLU A 108 22.05 -4.55 9.91
C GLU A 108 21.67 -3.11 9.67
N PRO A 109 21.41 -2.34 10.73
CA PRO A 109 21.11 -0.94 10.56
C PRO A 109 22.22 -0.29 9.80
N ILE A 110 21.83 0.48 8.80
CA ILE A 110 22.81 1.27 8.07
C ILE A 110 23.37 2.29 9.04
N GLN A 111 24.66 2.44 9.00
CA GLN A 111 25.32 3.38 9.85
C GLN A 111 25.21 4.76 9.22
N GLU A 112 24.05 5.34 9.31
CA GLU A 112 23.71 6.55 8.64
C GLU A 112 24.55 7.70 9.07
N GLY A 113 24.82 8.54 8.15
CA GLY A 113 25.59 9.70 8.51
C GLY A 113 26.86 9.24 9.12
N GLU A 114 26.95 8.01 9.07
CA GLU A 114 28.13 7.45 9.63
C GLU A 114 29.05 7.19 8.58
#